data_84265c7aabb637db918defbb9062e455
#
_entry.id   84265c7aabb637db918defbb9062e455
#
_cell.length_a   1.000
_cell.length_b   1.000
_cell.length_c   1.000
_cell.angle_alpha   90.00
_cell.angle_beta   90.00
_cell.angle_gamma   90.00
#
_symmetry.space_group_name_H-M   'P 1'
#
loop_
_entity.id
_entity.type
_entity.pdbx_description
1 polymer ?
#
loop_
_entity_poly.entity_id
_entity_poly.type
_entity_poly.pdbx_seq_one_letter_code
_entity_poly.pdbx_strand_id
1 'polypeptide(L)'
;MRNLVILFVLLLQLPLQAQSPNHSKALESAVMQFHQTNSPSSYTQLYLQFEQLYSVDKTNWLIPYYAGMTKALMCLLKLGERDALANDALLWITRAKSIAVNDEIYCAESLAYTAKLSVNPALRWFTYEGKIKNALSMAKKLNPNNPRAYILEANIQHKLPYLFGGGCKSAKPLIQKAEWCLNNQTKANSIEPSWGNQSLVKLKKACAF
;
A
#
# COMPACT_ATOMS: atom_id res chain seq x y z
N MET A 1 -9.76 -69.08 8.48
CA MET A 1 -10.15 -67.90 9.25
C MET A 1 -9.36 -66.71 8.69
N ARG A 2 -9.99 -65.90 7.89
CA ARG A 2 -9.31 -64.81 7.15
C ARG A 2 -9.74 -63.49 7.74
N ASN A 3 -8.87 -62.84 8.52
CA ASN A 3 -9.11 -61.57 9.16
C ASN A 3 -9.14 -60.45 8.11
N LEU A 4 -10.30 -59.85 7.92
CA LEU A 4 -10.54 -58.68 7.06
C LEU A 4 -10.20 -57.45 7.90
N VAL A 5 -9.06 -56.82 7.64
CA VAL A 5 -8.69 -55.53 8.26
C VAL A 5 -9.35 -54.43 7.41
N ILE A 6 -10.42 -53.82 7.94
CA ILE A 6 -11.07 -52.66 7.33
C ILE A 6 -10.29 -51.43 7.74
N LEU A 7 -9.52 -50.87 6.77
CA LEU A 7 -8.80 -49.61 6.93
C LEU A 7 -9.79 -48.42 6.80
N PHE A 8 -10.14 -47.82 7.94
CA PHE A 8 -11.02 -46.65 8.00
C PHE A 8 -10.17 -45.40 7.63
N VAL A 9 -10.19 -45.00 6.36
CA VAL A 9 -9.57 -43.73 5.92
C VAL A 9 -10.49 -42.59 6.33
N LEU A 10 -10.18 -41.93 7.45
CA LEU A 10 -10.78 -40.65 7.85
C LEU A 10 -10.29 -39.57 6.88
N LEU A 11 -11.09 -39.27 5.86
CA LEU A 11 -10.95 -38.06 5.04
C LEU A 11 -11.25 -36.86 5.94
N LEU A 12 -10.21 -36.21 6.43
CA LEU A 12 -10.27 -34.87 7.02
C LEU A 12 -10.71 -33.90 5.91
N GLN A 13 -12.01 -33.67 5.78
CA GLN A 13 -12.56 -32.58 4.97
C GLN A 13 -12.24 -31.28 5.72
N LEU A 14 -11.13 -30.63 5.36
CA LEU A 14 -10.90 -29.24 5.72
C LEU A 14 -12.00 -28.42 5.06
N PRO A 15 -12.78 -27.61 5.80
CA PRO A 15 -13.76 -26.74 5.19
C PRO A 15 -13.00 -25.73 4.31
N LEU A 16 -13.18 -25.85 3.01
CA LEU A 16 -12.81 -24.79 2.06
C LEU A 16 -13.71 -23.61 2.41
N GLN A 17 -13.21 -22.64 3.18
CA GLN A 17 -13.93 -21.40 3.45
C GLN A 17 -14.04 -20.62 2.14
N ALA A 18 -15.08 -20.92 1.37
CA ALA A 18 -15.49 -20.08 0.25
C ALA A 18 -15.86 -18.70 0.85
N GLN A 19 -15.11 -17.67 0.48
CA GLN A 19 -15.43 -16.29 0.84
C GLN A 19 -16.88 -16.01 0.43
N SER A 20 -17.71 -15.56 1.38
CA SER A 20 -19.10 -15.27 1.08
C SER A 20 -19.17 -14.18 0.00
N PRO A 21 -20.08 -14.26 -0.99
CA PRO A 21 -20.22 -13.25 -2.04
C PRO A 21 -20.39 -11.82 -1.51
N ASN A 22 -20.92 -11.67 -0.31
CA ASN A 22 -21.07 -10.40 0.38
C ASN A 22 -19.74 -9.80 0.84
N HIS A 23 -18.79 -10.62 1.30
CA HIS A 23 -17.48 -10.14 1.75
C HIS A 23 -16.65 -9.60 0.58
N SER A 24 -16.64 -10.28 -0.56
CA SER A 24 -15.95 -9.82 -1.76
C SER A 24 -16.52 -8.47 -2.27
N LYS A 25 -17.85 -8.33 -2.33
CA LYS A 25 -18.48 -7.06 -2.71
C LYS A 25 -18.20 -5.93 -1.71
N ALA A 26 -18.14 -6.23 -0.42
CA ALA A 26 -17.82 -5.24 0.60
C ALA A 26 -16.37 -4.74 0.47
N LEU A 27 -15.42 -5.64 0.19
CA LEU A 27 -14.04 -5.27 -0.10
C LEU A 27 -13.93 -4.40 -1.36
N GLU A 28 -14.62 -4.78 -2.43
CA GLU A 28 -14.65 -4.01 -3.68
C GLU A 28 -15.18 -2.60 -3.44
N SER A 29 -16.30 -2.48 -2.71
CA SER A 29 -16.87 -1.18 -2.32
C SER A 29 -15.90 -0.34 -1.51
N ALA A 30 -15.21 -0.92 -0.53
CA ALA A 30 -14.23 -0.21 0.29
C ALA A 30 -13.03 0.27 -0.55
N VAL A 31 -12.56 -0.54 -1.48
CA VAL A 31 -11.46 -0.15 -2.40
C VAL A 31 -11.90 0.97 -3.35
N MET A 32 -13.12 0.91 -3.89
CA MET A 32 -13.66 2.03 -4.68
C MET A 32 -13.74 3.33 -3.87
N GLN A 33 -14.20 3.25 -2.62
CA GLN A 33 -14.23 4.40 -1.72
C GLN A 33 -12.83 4.94 -1.43
N PHE A 34 -11.82 4.07 -1.27
CA PHE A 34 -10.42 4.48 -1.07
C PHE A 34 -9.94 5.43 -2.18
N HIS A 35 -10.29 5.15 -3.43
CA HIS A 35 -9.91 5.99 -4.57
C HIS A 35 -10.66 7.32 -4.65
N GLN A 36 -11.83 7.43 -4.01
CA GLN A 36 -12.70 8.62 -4.02
C GLN A 36 -12.60 9.45 -2.74
N THR A 37 -11.98 8.89 -1.68
CA THR A 37 -11.91 9.52 -0.35
C THR A 37 -11.09 10.81 -0.39
N ASN A 38 -11.66 11.90 0.11
CA ASN A 38 -11.06 13.24 0.09
C ASN A 38 -11.34 14.06 1.35
N SER A 39 -12.16 13.57 2.29
CA SER A 39 -12.49 14.27 3.54
C SER A 39 -12.00 13.52 4.79
N PRO A 40 -11.71 14.22 5.90
CA PRO A 40 -11.26 13.59 7.14
C PRO A 40 -12.20 12.50 7.67
N SER A 41 -13.51 12.76 7.67
CA SER A 41 -14.51 11.80 8.14
C SER A 41 -14.57 10.55 7.26
N SER A 42 -14.43 10.72 5.94
CA SER A 42 -14.42 9.61 4.99
C SER A 42 -13.22 8.69 5.21
N TYR A 43 -12.03 9.23 5.54
CA TYR A 43 -10.86 8.39 5.87
C TYR A 43 -11.06 7.56 7.13
N THR A 44 -11.69 8.13 8.16
CA THR A 44 -11.99 7.40 9.41
C THR A 44 -12.99 6.27 9.16
N GLN A 45 -14.07 6.54 8.45
CA GLN A 45 -15.06 5.53 8.11
C GLN A 45 -14.46 4.41 7.24
N LEU A 46 -13.66 4.78 6.25
CA LEU A 46 -12.98 3.82 5.37
C LEU A 46 -12.03 2.91 6.16
N TYR A 47 -11.26 3.45 7.08
CA TYR A 47 -10.40 2.65 7.95
C TYR A 47 -11.22 1.62 8.75
N LEU A 48 -12.33 2.04 9.36
CA LEU A 48 -13.21 1.15 10.13
C LEU A 48 -13.80 0.02 9.25
N GLN A 49 -14.12 0.31 8.00
CA GLN A 49 -14.56 -0.73 7.04
C GLN A 49 -13.47 -1.77 6.78
N PHE A 50 -12.20 -1.36 6.54
CA PHE A 50 -11.10 -2.30 6.35
C PHE A 50 -10.80 -3.09 7.63
N GLU A 51 -10.88 -2.47 8.80
CA GLU A 51 -10.72 -3.16 10.09
C GLU A 51 -11.80 -4.24 10.30
N GLN A 52 -13.06 -3.92 9.99
CA GLN A 52 -14.17 -4.88 10.03
C GLN A 52 -13.96 -6.02 9.02
N LEU A 53 -13.56 -5.72 7.79
CA LEU A 53 -13.26 -6.73 6.77
C LEU A 53 -12.14 -7.66 7.23
N TYR A 54 -11.09 -7.13 7.85
CA TYR A 54 -9.97 -7.91 8.38
C TYR A 54 -10.38 -8.81 9.56
N SER A 55 -11.38 -8.41 10.36
CA SER A 55 -11.88 -9.25 11.45
C SER A 55 -12.50 -10.55 10.94
N VAL A 56 -13.06 -10.51 9.72
CA VAL A 56 -13.73 -11.64 9.04
C VAL A 56 -12.75 -12.45 8.19
N ASP A 57 -11.88 -11.77 7.42
CA ASP A 57 -10.90 -12.43 6.53
C ASP A 57 -9.49 -11.91 6.81
N LYS A 58 -8.68 -12.75 7.45
CA LYS A 58 -7.26 -12.47 7.76
C LYS A 58 -6.30 -13.03 6.71
N THR A 59 -6.81 -13.64 5.65
CA THR A 59 -5.99 -14.32 4.63
C THR A 59 -5.78 -13.48 3.38
N ASN A 60 -6.60 -12.46 3.16
CA ASN A 60 -6.50 -11.56 2.03
C ASN A 60 -5.60 -10.37 2.35
N TRP A 61 -4.42 -10.32 1.76
CA TRP A 61 -3.41 -9.28 2.00
C TRP A 61 -3.87 -7.86 1.62
N LEU A 62 -4.83 -7.73 0.70
CA LEU A 62 -5.36 -6.43 0.27
C LEU A 62 -6.04 -5.68 1.40
N ILE A 63 -6.70 -6.38 2.32
CA ILE A 63 -7.42 -5.74 3.42
C ILE A 63 -6.46 -4.98 4.36
N PRO A 64 -5.44 -5.62 4.98
CA PRO A 64 -4.48 -4.90 5.81
C PRO A 64 -3.61 -3.92 5.00
N TYR A 65 -3.36 -4.18 3.71
CA TYR A 65 -2.70 -3.22 2.82
C TYR A 65 -3.46 -1.90 2.74
N TYR A 66 -4.76 -1.93 2.40
CA TYR A 66 -5.57 -0.72 2.29
C TYR A 66 -5.82 -0.04 3.66
N ALA A 67 -5.97 -0.81 4.74
CA ALA A 67 -6.02 -0.26 6.09
C ALA A 67 -4.75 0.54 6.43
N GLY A 68 -3.57 -0.02 6.15
CA GLY A 68 -2.28 0.63 6.35
C GLY A 68 -2.08 1.85 5.46
N MET A 69 -2.47 1.77 4.19
CA MET A 69 -2.46 2.90 3.26
C MET A 69 -3.35 4.04 3.76
N THR A 70 -4.55 3.73 4.23
CA THR A 70 -5.49 4.71 4.78
C THR A 70 -4.87 5.44 5.98
N LYS A 71 -4.29 4.72 6.94
CA LYS A 71 -3.61 5.32 8.10
C LYS A 71 -2.39 6.16 7.71
N ALA A 72 -1.59 5.71 6.73
CA ALA A 72 -0.46 6.48 6.23
C ALA A 72 -0.92 7.81 5.59
N LEU A 73 -1.98 7.78 4.78
CA LEU A 73 -2.58 8.97 4.19
C LEU A 73 -3.15 9.91 5.25
N MET A 74 -3.86 9.40 6.25
CA MET A 74 -4.35 10.22 7.37
C MET A 74 -3.20 10.94 8.08
N CYS A 75 -2.08 10.26 8.32
CA CYS A 75 -0.87 10.88 8.90
C CYS A 75 -0.33 12.00 8.02
N LEU A 76 -0.17 11.75 6.71
CA LEU A 76 0.37 12.72 5.74
C LEU A 76 -0.54 13.92 5.56
N LEU A 77 -1.85 13.74 5.67
CA LEU A 77 -2.88 14.78 5.61
C LEU A 77 -3.13 15.45 6.96
N LYS A 78 -2.43 15.03 8.02
CA LYS A 78 -2.55 15.57 9.40
C LYS A 78 -3.96 15.43 9.99
N LEU A 79 -4.61 14.30 9.77
CA LEU A 79 -5.98 14.00 10.20
C LEU A 79 -6.03 13.30 11.57
N GLY A 80 -5.29 13.78 12.56
CA GLY A 80 -5.24 13.24 13.92
C GLY A 80 -3.82 13.14 14.47
N GLU A 81 -3.64 12.33 15.53
CA GLU A 81 -2.33 12.09 16.14
C GLU A 81 -1.40 11.38 15.17
N ARG A 82 -0.46 12.16 14.62
CA ARG A 82 0.37 11.72 13.48
C ARG A 82 1.27 10.53 13.79
N ASP A 83 1.84 10.48 15.01
CA ASP A 83 2.70 9.36 15.41
C ASP A 83 1.91 8.07 15.57
N ALA A 84 0.73 8.13 16.18
CA ALA A 84 -0.16 7.00 16.31
C ALA A 84 -0.60 6.50 14.93
N LEU A 85 -1.05 7.40 14.05
CA LEU A 85 -1.45 7.06 12.68
C LEU A 85 -0.33 6.39 11.88
N ALA A 86 0.90 6.89 11.98
CA ALA A 86 2.03 6.32 11.27
C ALA A 86 2.51 4.98 11.87
N ASN A 87 2.35 4.77 13.19
CA ASN A 87 2.59 3.46 13.84
C ASN A 87 1.55 2.44 13.39
N ASP A 88 0.27 2.81 13.39
CA ASP A 88 -0.82 1.97 12.91
C ASP A 88 -0.61 1.58 11.45
N ALA A 89 -0.20 2.53 10.60
CA ALA A 89 0.11 2.26 9.21
C ALA A 89 1.16 1.14 9.06
N LEU A 90 2.28 1.25 9.79
CA LEU A 90 3.34 0.23 9.77
C LEU A 90 2.85 -1.12 10.30
N LEU A 91 2.03 -1.13 11.35
CA LEU A 91 1.47 -2.36 11.91
C LEU A 91 0.58 -3.07 10.88
N TRP A 92 -0.29 -2.35 10.19
CA TRP A 92 -1.17 -2.90 9.16
C TRP A 92 -0.38 -3.41 7.95
N ILE A 93 0.63 -2.67 7.49
CA ILE A 93 1.49 -3.13 6.39
C ILE A 93 2.31 -4.36 6.79
N THR A 94 2.75 -4.46 8.04
CA THR A 94 3.40 -5.68 8.55
C THR A 94 2.46 -6.89 8.51
N ARG A 95 1.17 -6.70 8.84
CA ARG A 95 0.16 -7.75 8.68
C ARG A 95 -0.04 -8.16 7.22
N ALA A 96 -0.11 -7.19 6.30
CA ALA A 96 -0.17 -7.50 4.86
C ALA A 96 1.04 -8.32 4.41
N LYS A 97 2.23 -7.92 4.85
CA LYS A 97 3.51 -8.57 4.52
C LYS A 97 3.64 -9.98 5.09
N SER A 98 2.97 -10.30 6.20
CA SER A 98 2.92 -11.65 6.74
C SER A 98 2.03 -12.61 5.96
N ILE A 99 1.10 -12.06 5.15
CA ILE A 99 0.19 -12.83 4.29
C ILE A 99 0.78 -13.02 2.90
N ALA A 100 1.36 -11.97 2.33
CA ALA A 100 1.95 -12.00 0.99
C ALA A 100 3.20 -11.12 0.92
N VAL A 101 4.10 -11.43 -0.04
CA VAL A 101 5.26 -10.62 -0.34
C VAL A 101 5.19 -10.22 -1.81
N ASN A 102 4.89 -8.94 -2.07
CA ASN A 102 4.80 -8.39 -3.42
C ASN A 102 5.25 -6.92 -3.46
N ASP A 103 5.38 -6.39 -4.66
CA ASP A 103 5.83 -5.02 -4.94
C ASP A 103 4.90 -3.94 -4.37
N GLU A 104 3.59 -4.19 -4.35
CA GLU A 104 2.61 -3.24 -3.81
C GLU A 104 2.75 -3.06 -2.29
N ILE A 105 2.98 -4.14 -1.57
CA ILE A 105 3.19 -4.10 -0.12
C ILE A 105 4.47 -3.29 0.20
N TYR A 106 5.53 -3.44 -0.60
CA TYR A 106 6.73 -2.63 -0.42
C TYR A 106 6.51 -1.15 -0.78
N CYS A 107 5.68 -0.84 -1.77
CA CYS A 107 5.26 0.54 -2.02
C CYS A 107 4.51 1.13 -0.81
N ALA A 108 3.58 0.39 -0.23
CA ALA A 108 2.85 0.80 0.97
C ALA A 108 3.78 0.92 2.19
N GLU A 109 4.74 0.02 2.36
CA GLU A 109 5.77 0.10 3.41
C GLU A 109 6.59 1.39 3.29
N SER A 110 7.02 1.74 2.08
CA SER A 110 7.71 3.01 1.81
C SER A 110 6.84 4.22 2.17
N LEU A 111 5.55 4.19 1.82
CA LEU A 111 4.62 5.27 2.18
C LEU A 111 4.43 5.38 3.70
N ALA A 112 4.32 4.26 4.41
CA ALA A 112 4.21 4.24 5.88
C ALA A 112 5.48 4.79 6.56
N TYR A 113 6.67 4.44 6.07
CA TYR A 113 7.91 5.07 6.55
C TYR A 113 7.99 6.56 6.19
N THR A 114 7.49 6.96 5.04
CA THR A 114 7.37 8.38 4.66
C THR A 114 6.42 9.12 5.61
N ALA A 115 5.33 8.50 6.03
CA ALA A 115 4.45 9.04 7.05
C ALA A 115 5.18 9.23 8.38
N LYS A 116 5.95 8.25 8.85
CA LYS A 116 6.81 8.37 10.05
C LYS A 116 7.82 9.51 9.94
N LEU A 117 8.50 9.59 8.81
CA LEU A 117 9.46 10.67 8.53
C LEU A 117 8.76 12.04 8.58
N SER A 118 7.57 12.16 8.00
CA SER A 118 6.85 13.42 7.85
C SER A 118 6.40 14.06 9.18
N VAL A 119 6.36 13.30 10.27
CA VAL A 119 5.98 13.81 11.61
C VAL A 119 7.01 14.84 12.11
N ASN A 120 8.29 14.51 11.99
CA ASN A 120 9.41 15.42 12.29
C ASN A 120 10.59 15.11 11.36
N PRO A 121 10.61 15.69 10.15
CA PRO A 121 11.63 15.36 9.15
C PRO A 121 13.07 15.60 9.61
N ALA A 122 13.32 16.69 10.33
CA ALA A 122 14.68 17.05 10.76
C ALA A 122 15.28 16.00 11.71
N LEU A 123 14.49 15.49 12.66
CA LEU A 123 14.96 14.51 13.63
C LEU A 123 14.90 13.07 13.11
N ARG A 124 14.05 12.80 12.11
CA ARG A 124 13.74 11.42 11.67
C ARG A 124 14.39 11.03 10.35
N TRP A 125 15.03 11.97 9.68
CA TRP A 125 15.66 11.72 8.38
C TRP A 125 16.59 10.51 8.42
N PHE A 126 17.58 10.52 9.28
CA PHE A 126 18.59 9.45 9.37
C PHE A 126 18.00 8.07 9.74
N THR A 127 16.85 8.06 10.44
CA THR A 127 16.18 6.81 10.85
C THR A 127 15.36 6.19 9.73
N TYR A 128 14.71 7.01 8.90
CA TYR A 128 13.69 6.51 7.97
C TYR A 128 14.09 6.58 6.49
N GLU A 129 15.03 7.42 6.10
CA GLU A 129 15.46 7.58 4.70
C GLU A 129 15.95 6.25 4.11
N GLY A 130 16.83 5.55 4.80
CA GLY A 130 17.31 4.24 4.37
C GLY A 130 16.20 3.18 4.28
N LYS A 131 15.25 3.19 5.23
CA LYS A 131 14.09 2.26 5.21
C LYS A 131 13.17 2.52 4.00
N ILE A 132 12.92 3.79 3.70
CA ILE A 132 12.12 4.21 2.53
C ILE A 132 12.80 3.74 1.24
N LYS A 133 14.10 4.02 1.08
CA LYS A 133 14.86 3.62 -0.11
C LYS A 133 14.89 2.11 -0.29
N ASN A 134 15.12 1.37 0.80
CA ASN A 134 15.13 -0.09 0.75
C ASN A 134 13.79 -0.67 0.34
N ALA A 135 12.67 -0.16 0.88
CA ALA A 135 11.34 -0.59 0.48
C ALA A 135 11.08 -0.31 -1.01
N LEU A 136 11.40 0.90 -1.51
CA LEU A 136 11.26 1.21 -2.94
C LEU A 136 12.17 0.36 -3.84
N SER A 137 13.39 0.07 -3.40
CA SER A 137 14.31 -0.82 -4.09
C SER A 137 13.73 -2.23 -4.21
N MET A 138 13.17 -2.77 -3.12
CA MET A 138 12.51 -4.07 -3.14
C MET A 138 11.26 -4.09 -4.03
N ALA A 139 10.43 -3.05 -3.98
CA ALA A 139 9.28 -2.92 -4.88
C ALA A 139 9.73 -2.98 -6.36
N LYS A 140 10.73 -2.20 -6.74
CA LYS A 140 11.27 -2.19 -8.11
C LYS A 140 11.98 -3.48 -8.50
N LYS A 141 12.60 -4.18 -7.55
CA LYS A 141 13.21 -5.51 -7.79
C LYS A 141 12.15 -6.56 -8.09
N LEU A 142 11.03 -6.55 -7.38
CA LEU A 142 9.93 -7.50 -7.58
C LEU A 142 9.13 -7.19 -8.85
N ASN A 143 8.91 -5.90 -9.13
CA ASN A 143 8.22 -5.46 -10.35
C ASN A 143 8.83 -4.14 -10.86
N PRO A 144 9.76 -4.21 -11.82
CA PRO A 144 10.39 -3.03 -12.42
C PRO A 144 9.42 -2.09 -13.17
N ASN A 145 8.20 -2.56 -13.42
CA ASN A 145 7.17 -1.79 -14.12
C ASN A 145 6.05 -1.30 -13.20
N ASN A 146 6.20 -1.42 -11.87
CA ASN A 146 5.24 -0.84 -10.94
C ASN A 146 5.36 0.70 -10.92
N PRO A 147 4.34 1.45 -11.43
CA PRO A 147 4.41 2.90 -11.49
C PRO A 147 4.46 3.56 -10.11
N ARG A 148 3.85 2.93 -9.10
CA ARG A 148 3.73 3.46 -7.73
C ARG A 148 5.08 3.60 -7.05
N ALA A 149 6.01 2.67 -7.28
CA ALA A 149 7.37 2.77 -6.77
C ALA A 149 8.09 4.04 -7.28
N TYR A 150 7.95 4.34 -8.58
CA TYR A 150 8.55 5.53 -9.18
C TYR A 150 7.83 6.81 -8.77
N ILE A 151 6.50 6.79 -8.62
CA ILE A 151 5.72 7.94 -8.14
C ILE A 151 6.12 8.31 -6.72
N LEU A 152 6.27 7.33 -5.82
CA LEU A 152 6.69 7.57 -4.45
C LEU A 152 8.09 8.14 -4.40
N GLU A 153 9.04 7.57 -5.15
CA GLU A 153 10.40 8.07 -5.22
C GLU A 153 10.46 9.48 -5.81
N ALA A 154 9.71 9.75 -6.88
CA ALA A 154 9.61 11.07 -7.48
C ALA A 154 9.08 12.12 -6.50
N ASN A 155 8.08 11.77 -5.67
CA ASN A 155 7.57 12.66 -4.63
C ASN A 155 8.64 12.99 -3.57
N ILE A 156 9.46 12.02 -3.20
CA ILE A 156 10.55 12.21 -2.24
C ILE A 156 11.62 13.11 -2.87
N GLN A 157 12.07 12.81 -4.08
CA GLN A 157 13.07 13.60 -4.78
C GLN A 157 12.61 15.04 -5.03
N HIS A 158 11.36 15.23 -5.41
CA HIS A 158 10.79 16.57 -5.61
C HIS A 158 10.82 17.41 -4.32
N LYS A 159 10.54 16.81 -3.16
CA LYS A 159 10.49 17.49 -1.85
C LYS A 159 11.87 17.68 -1.21
N LEU A 160 12.85 16.90 -1.62
CA LEU A 160 14.21 17.02 -1.10
C LEU A 160 14.83 18.33 -1.60
N PRO A 161 15.49 19.12 -0.71
CA PRO A 161 16.17 20.34 -1.13
C PRO A 161 17.23 20.08 -2.20
N TYR A 162 17.43 21.05 -3.09
CA TYR A 162 18.40 20.98 -4.19
C TYR A 162 19.83 20.68 -3.69
N LEU A 163 20.21 21.26 -2.55
CA LEU A 163 21.53 21.03 -1.91
C LEU A 163 21.79 19.57 -1.55
N PHE A 164 20.71 18.77 -1.38
CA PHE A 164 20.79 17.33 -1.13
C PHE A 164 20.50 16.49 -2.38
N GLY A 165 20.61 17.08 -3.55
CA GLY A 165 20.41 16.39 -4.82
C GLY A 165 18.92 16.20 -5.20
N GLY A 166 18.00 16.94 -4.55
CA GLY A 166 16.56 16.87 -4.83
C GLY A 166 16.09 17.88 -5.88
N GLY A 167 14.78 18.06 -5.91
CA GLY A 167 14.08 18.97 -6.81
C GLY A 167 13.60 18.32 -8.10
N CYS A 168 13.00 19.11 -8.98
CA CYS A 168 12.38 18.61 -10.22
C CYS A 168 13.38 17.95 -11.18
N LYS A 169 14.61 18.40 -11.23
CA LYS A 169 15.65 17.79 -12.06
C LYS A 169 15.85 16.30 -11.75
N SER A 170 15.91 15.97 -10.46
CA SER A 170 16.08 14.59 -9.98
C SER A 170 14.77 13.78 -10.05
N ALA A 171 13.62 14.43 -9.89
CA ALA A 171 12.31 13.79 -9.99
C ALA A 171 11.92 13.47 -11.46
N LYS A 172 12.37 14.25 -12.45
CA LYS A 172 11.96 14.14 -13.86
C LYS A 172 12.08 12.74 -14.45
N PRO A 173 13.23 12.04 -14.38
CA PRO A 173 13.35 10.70 -14.97
C PRO A 173 12.41 9.68 -14.27
N LEU A 174 12.14 9.85 -13.00
CA LEU A 174 11.20 9.00 -12.24
C LEU A 174 9.75 9.26 -12.67
N ILE A 175 9.38 10.52 -12.91
CA ILE A 175 8.06 10.92 -13.43
C ILE A 175 7.84 10.29 -14.82
N GLN A 176 8.82 10.38 -15.70
CA GLN A 176 8.75 9.81 -17.05
C GLN A 176 8.61 8.27 -17.00
N LYS A 177 9.40 7.60 -16.15
CA LYS A 177 9.29 6.14 -15.98
C LYS A 177 7.94 5.75 -15.40
N ALA A 178 7.43 6.48 -14.40
CA ALA A 178 6.10 6.24 -13.83
C ALA A 178 4.99 6.37 -14.86
N GLU A 179 5.05 7.42 -15.69
CA GLU A 179 4.08 7.64 -16.77
C GLU A 179 4.12 6.52 -17.81
N TRP A 180 5.31 6.13 -18.23
CA TRP A 180 5.47 4.99 -19.13
C TRP A 180 4.88 3.72 -18.54
N CYS A 181 5.14 3.42 -17.26
CA CYS A 181 4.60 2.25 -16.58
C CYS A 181 3.07 2.29 -16.51
N LEU A 182 2.46 3.45 -16.19
CA LEU A 182 1.00 3.59 -16.14
C LEU A 182 0.35 3.36 -17.52
N ASN A 183 0.96 3.88 -18.58
CA ASN A 183 0.43 3.76 -19.93
C ASN A 183 0.54 2.34 -20.50
N ASN A 184 1.48 1.54 -19.98
CA ASN A 184 1.72 0.15 -20.40
C ASN A 184 1.21 -0.88 -19.40
N GLN A 185 0.50 -0.46 -18.37
CA GLN A 185 -0.05 -1.36 -17.35
C GLN A 185 -1.28 -2.08 -17.90
N THR A 186 -1.33 -3.39 -17.75
CA THR A 186 -2.58 -4.16 -17.93
C THR A 186 -3.59 -3.68 -16.88
N LYS A 187 -4.85 -3.54 -17.25
CA LYS A 187 -5.90 -3.17 -16.31
C LYS A 187 -5.93 -4.20 -15.18
N ALA A 188 -5.69 -3.73 -13.96
CA ALA A 188 -5.88 -4.50 -12.75
C ALA A 188 -7.37 -4.85 -12.58
N ASN A 189 -7.67 -5.88 -11.80
CA ASN A 189 -9.06 -6.10 -11.38
C ASN A 189 -9.49 -4.97 -10.41
N SER A 190 -10.80 -4.89 -10.10
CA SER A 190 -11.39 -3.77 -9.35
C SER A 190 -10.81 -3.55 -7.94
N ILE A 191 -10.20 -4.56 -7.33
CA ILE A 191 -9.65 -4.51 -5.96
C ILE A 191 -8.13 -4.37 -5.91
N GLU A 192 -7.43 -4.58 -7.02
CA GLU A 192 -5.98 -4.40 -7.05
C GLU A 192 -5.58 -2.93 -6.96
N PRO A 193 -4.37 -2.63 -6.40
CA PRO A 193 -3.90 -1.27 -6.28
C PRO A 193 -3.80 -0.55 -7.63
N SER A 194 -4.57 0.53 -7.78
CA SER A 194 -4.63 1.35 -9.01
C SER A 194 -4.42 2.84 -8.74
N TRP A 195 -3.97 3.20 -7.54
CA TRP A 195 -3.67 4.58 -7.16
C TRP A 195 -2.38 5.12 -7.81
N GLY A 196 -2.17 6.42 -7.70
CA GLY A 196 -0.92 7.08 -8.10
C GLY A 196 -1.10 8.08 -9.25
N ASN A 197 -2.08 7.88 -10.14
CA ASN A 197 -2.28 8.77 -11.29
C ASN A 197 -2.45 10.25 -10.89
N GLN A 198 -3.28 10.54 -9.89
CA GLN A 198 -3.46 11.93 -9.39
C GLN A 198 -2.16 12.51 -8.82
N SER A 199 -1.36 11.69 -8.15
CA SER A 199 -0.06 12.11 -7.63
C SER A 199 0.92 12.42 -8.77
N LEU A 200 0.93 11.60 -9.81
CA LEU A 200 1.75 11.84 -11.01
C LEU A 200 1.35 13.13 -11.72
N VAL A 201 0.06 13.38 -11.89
CA VAL A 201 -0.45 14.64 -12.49
C VAL A 201 0.01 15.86 -11.68
N LYS A 202 -0.06 15.79 -10.35
CA LYS A 202 0.42 16.86 -9.46
C LYS A 202 1.93 17.08 -9.61
N LEU A 203 2.72 16.00 -9.66
CA LEU A 203 4.17 16.08 -9.85
C LEU A 203 4.54 16.69 -11.20
N LYS A 204 3.88 16.27 -12.29
CA LYS A 204 4.08 16.85 -13.63
C LYS A 204 3.81 18.35 -13.62
N LYS A 205 2.68 18.76 -13.04
CA LYS A 205 2.34 20.19 -12.93
C LYS A 205 3.37 20.97 -12.09
N ALA A 206 3.82 20.41 -10.97
CA ALA A 206 4.78 21.06 -10.08
C ALA A 206 6.16 21.22 -10.73
N CYS A 207 6.54 20.30 -11.62
CA CYS A 207 7.82 20.32 -12.31
C CYS A 207 7.74 20.88 -13.75
N ALA A 208 6.61 21.49 -14.13
CA ALA A 208 6.40 22.13 -15.45
C ALA A 208 6.72 21.20 -16.63
N PHE A 209 6.03 20.05 -16.64
CA PHE A 209 6.08 19.08 -17.74
C PHE A 209 4.82 19.12 -18.59
#